data_ff8f747039f869fdfaad50aed618f346
#
_entry.id   ff8f747039f869fdfaad50aed618f346
#
_cell.length_a   1.000
_cell.length_b   1.000
_cell.length_c   1.000
_cell.angle_alpha   90.00
_cell.angle_beta   90.00
_cell.angle_gamma   90.00
#
_symmetry.space_group_name_H-M   'P 1'
#
loop_
_entity.id
_entity.type
_entity.pdbx_description
1 polymer ?
#
loop_
_entity_poly.entity_id
_entity_poly.type
_entity_poly.pdbx_seq_one_letter_code
_entity_poly.pdbx_strand_id
1 'polypeptide(L)'
;MRINVAPLLKQPMGSFDDYSFSESPIDPRGDNAELLEVAIVDVAATIRATHTTPGVYIDGTAAAHLATQCSRCLRPTDAPIHAAFAEQYYATLAVETGAGLTEPPPDALTIGSDFRIDLTELVREELILAAPIASLHAADCRGLCPECGEDLNDRPHEHAPSDGRWAKLAALKDFAEEAD
;
A
#
# COMPACT_ATOMS: atom_id res chain seq x y z
N MET A 1 -13.73 -7.31 0.16
CA MET A 1 -14.58 -6.17 0.59
C MET A 1 -15.60 -5.84 -0.49
N ARG A 2 -16.87 -6.28 -0.35
CA ARG A 2 -17.88 -6.11 -1.41
C ARG A 2 -19.05 -5.29 -0.90
N ILE A 3 -19.48 -4.31 -1.69
CA ILE A 3 -20.67 -3.48 -1.42
C ILE A 3 -21.71 -3.67 -2.52
N ASN A 4 -22.99 -3.56 -2.15
CA ASN A 4 -24.09 -3.55 -3.12
C ASN A 4 -24.59 -2.11 -3.24
N VAL A 5 -24.40 -1.52 -4.42
CA VAL A 5 -24.76 -0.12 -4.68
C VAL A 5 -26.13 0.05 -5.35
N ALA A 6 -26.87 -1.04 -5.61
CA ALA A 6 -28.21 -0.93 -6.19
C ALA A 6 -29.19 -0.07 -5.37
N PRO A 7 -29.23 -0.15 -4.02
CA PRO A 7 -30.06 0.74 -3.22
C PRO A 7 -29.65 2.21 -3.33
N LEU A 8 -28.34 2.50 -3.37
CA LEU A 8 -27.78 3.84 -3.49
C LEU A 8 -28.12 4.46 -4.85
N LEU A 9 -27.96 3.69 -5.94
CA LEU A 9 -28.29 4.14 -7.30
C LEU A 9 -29.78 4.46 -7.55
N LYS A 10 -30.69 4.04 -6.64
CA LYS A 10 -32.10 4.41 -6.67
C LYS A 10 -32.41 5.69 -5.90
N GLN A 11 -31.46 6.19 -5.14
CA GLN A 11 -31.61 7.42 -4.37
C GLN A 11 -31.25 8.63 -5.25
N PRO A 12 -31.65 9.86 -4.85
CA PRO A 12 -31.23 11.06 -5.56
C PRO A 12 -29.71 11.20 -5.68
N MET A 13 -29.24 11.83 -6.73
CA MET A 13 -27.82 12.18 -6.86
C MET A 13 -27.33 12.98 -5.64
N GLY A 14 -26.12 12.69 -5.20
CA GLY A 14 -25.53 13.24 -3.99
C GLY A 14 -25.86 12.46 -2.71
N SER A 15 -26.76 11.46 -2.76
CA SER A 15 -26.95 10.53 -1.64
C SER A 15 -25.68 9.70 -1.45
N PHE A 16 -25.42 9.30 -0.20
CA PHE A 16 -24.24 8.49 0.13
C PHE A 16 -24.57 7.44 1.19
N ASP A 17 -23.76 6.38 1.18
CA ASP A 17 -23.74 5.35 2.22
C ASP A 17 -22.30 5.16 2.72
N ASP A 18 -22.15 4.99 4.04
CA ASP A 18 -20.86 4.73 4.69
C ASP A 18 -20.72 3.25 5.04
N TYR A 19 -19.53 2.69 4.77
CA TYR A 19 -19.18 1.30 5.04
C TYR A 19 -17.91 1.22 5.87
N SER A 20 -17.84 0.20 6.73
CA SER A 20 -16.64 -0.13 7.50
C SER A 20 -16.32 -1.60 7.33
N PHE A 21 -15.07 -1.91 7.06
CA PHE A 21 -14.57 -3.27 6.88
C PHE A 21 -13.42 -3.52 7.85
N SER A 22 -13.34 -4.77 8.31
CA SER A 22 -12.21 -5.28 9.06
C SER A 22 -11.93 -6.67 8.53
N GLU A 23 -10.83 -6.83 7.84
CA GLU A 23 -10.40 -8.09 7.21
C GLU A 23 -8.92 -8.34 7.49
N SER A 24 -8.54 -9.59 7.69
CA SER A 24 -7.14 -10.00 7.82
C SER A 24 -7.01 -11.51 7.57
N PRO A 25 -5.97 -11.95 6.89
CA PRO A 25 -5.03 -11.16 6.10
C PRO A 25 -5.56 -10.82 4.70
N ILE A 26 -5.01 -9.78 4.09
CA ILE A 26 -5.11 -9.56 2.64
C ILE A 26 -3.80 -10.03 2.02
N ASP A 27 -3.87 -10.86 0.98
CA ASP A 27 -2.67 -11.26 0.24
C ASP A 27 -2.13 -10.05 -0.55
N PRO A 28 -0.93 -9.54 -0.23
CA PRO A 28 -0.38 -8.39 -0.92
C PRO A 28 0.01 -8.69 -2.37
N ARG A 29 0.04 -9.97 -2.75
CA ARG A 29 0.54 -10.42 -4.04
C ARG A 29 -0.52 -10.39 -5.13
N GLY A 30 -1.83 -10.44 -4.77
CA GLY A 30 -2.89 -10.56 -5.75
C GLY A 30 -2.60 -11.69 -6.76
N ASP A 31 -2.79 -11.41 -8.04
CA ASP A 31 -2.49 -12.35 -9.13
C ASP A 31 -0.98 -12.53 -9.41
N ASN A 32 -0.10 -11.73 -8.81
CA ASN A 32 1.35 -11.73 -9.00
C ASN A 32 2.10 -12.33 -7.80
N ALA A 33 1.72 -13.51 -7.37
CA ALA A 33 2.10 -14.16 -6.11
C ALA A 33 3.61 -14.41 -5.86
N GLU A 34 4.51 -14.18 -6.80
CA GLU A 34 5.88 -14.68 -6.72
C GLU A 34 6.93 -13.69 -6.16
N LEU A 35 6.60 -12.43 -5.89
CA LEU A 35 7.64 -11.39 -5.74
C LEU A 35 7.78 -10.75 -4.35
N LEU A 36 6.88 -10.95 -3.39
CA LEU A 36 6.96 -10.25 -2.11
C LEU A 36 6.73 -11.18 -0.91
N GLU A 37 7.74 -11.37 -0.07
CA GLU A 37 7.63 -11.99 1.26
C GLU A 37 7.05 -11.00 2.28
N VAL A 38 5.91 -10.39 1.96
CA VAL A 38 5.22 -9.44 2.83
C VAL A 38 3.78 -9.86 3.01
N ALA A 39 3.23 -9.65 4.19
CA ALA A 39 1.82 -9.86 4.48
C ALA A 39 1.18 -8.57 4.97
N ILE A 40 0.00 -8.24 4.44
CA ILE A 40 -0.83 -7.15 4.96
C ILE A 40 -1.83 -7.77 5.92
N VAL A 41 -1.78 -7.35 7.17
CA VAL A 41 -2.63 -7.87 8.25
C VAL A 41 -3.40 -6.74 8.94
N ASP A 42 -4.46 -7.13 9.65
CA ASP A 42 -5.29 -6.20 10.45
C ASP A 42 -5.80 -4.99 9.64
N VAL A 43 -6.33 -5.28 8.45
CA VAL A 43 -6.86 -4.25 7.56
C VAL A 43 -8.18 -3.71 8.10
N ALA A 44 -8.22 -2.41 8.35
CA ALA A 44 -9.43 -1.65 8.67
C ALA A 44 -9.65 -0.57 7.61
N ALA A 45 -10.81 -0.56 6.97
CA ALA A 45 -11.15 0.44 5.97
C ALA A 45 -12.50 1.11 6.28
N THR A 46 -12.55 2.42 6.09
CA THR A 46 -13.78 3.22 6.11
C THR A 46 -13.98 3.85 4.74
N ILE A 47 -15.16 3.65 4.17
CA ILE A 47 -15.43 3.93 2.78
C ILE A 47 -16.77 4.65 2.69
N ARG A 48 -16.81 5.72 1.91
CA ARG A 48 -18.04 6.40 1.52
C ARG A 48 -18.31 6.12 0.05
N ALA A 49 -19.51 5.68 -0.25
CA ALA A 49 -20.02 5.55 -1.60
C ALA A 49 -21.05 6.66 -1.85
N THR A 50 -20.81 7.51 -2.83
CA THR A 50 -21.68 8.64 -3.18
C THR A 50 -22.29 8.43 -4.56
N HIS A 51 -23.61 8.56 -4.69
CA HIS A 51 -24.30 8.51 -5.98
C HIS A 51 -23.96 9.75 -6.82
N THR A 52 -23.30 9.54 -7.94
CA THR A 52 -22.88 10.58 -8.87
C THR A 52 -23.34 10.24 -10.29
N THR A 53 -23.22 11.19 -11.22
CA THR A 53 -23.29 10.88 -12.65
C THR A 53 -21.84 10.81 -13.16
N PRO A 54 -21.39 9.67 -13.68
CA PRO A 54 -22.15 8.56 -14.30
C PRO A 54 -22.27 7.27 -13.46
N GLY A 55 -22.24 7.30 -12.15
CA GLY A 55 -22.35 6.08 -11.35
C GLY A 55 -22.13 6.32 -9.87
N VAL A 56 -21.10 5.72 -9.27
CA VAL A 56 -20.80 5.83 -7.85
C VAL A 56 -19.35 6.28 -7.66
N TYR A 57 -19.17 7.36 -6.94
CA TYR A 57 -17.86 7.81 -6.47
C TYR A 57 -17.58 7.17 -5.11
N ILE A 58 -16.44 6.52 -5.02
CA ILE A 58 -15.95 5.86 -3.81
C ILE A 58 -14.79 6.67 -3.28
N ASP A 59 -14.84 7.07 -2.02
CA ASP A 59 -13.70 7.63 -1.31
C ASP A 59 -13.57 6.98 0.06
N GLY A 60 -12.34 6.93 0.58
CA GLY A 60 -12.12 6.27 1.85
C GLY A 60 -10.70 6.30 2.34
N THR A 61 -10.51 5.68 3.50
CA THR A 61 -9.20 5.46 4.10
C THR A 61 -9.07 4.01 4.53
N ALA A 62 -7.86 3.49 4.44
CA ALA A 62 -7.51 2.19 4.96
C ALA A 62 -6.28 2.28 5.85
N ALA A 63 -6.25 1.48 6.91
CA ALA A 63 -5.13 1.29 7.80
C ALA A 63 -4.82 -0.20 7.90
N ALA A 64 -3.54 -0.56 7.98
CA ALA A 64 -3.12 -1.95 8.10
C ALA A 64 -1.71 -2.02 8.70
N HIS A 65 -1.26 -3.23 8.99
CA HIS A 65 0.11 -3.53 9.35
C HIS A 65 0.78 -4.35 8.24
N LEU A 66 1.97 -3.92 7.84
CA LEU A 66 2.80 -4.60 6.86
C LEU A 66 3.85 -5.44 7.60
N ALA A 67 3.63 -6.75 7.68
CA ALA A 67 4.63 -7.68 8.19
C ALA A 67 5.74 -7.84 7.13
N THR A 68 6.95 -7.44 7.46
CA THR A 68 8.08 -7.39 6.54
C THR A 68 9.40 -7.64 7.29
N GLN A 69 10.53 -7.34 6.66
CA GLN A 69 11.85 -7.43 7.27
C GLN A 69 12.52 -6.06 7.33
N CYS A 70 13.31 -5.85 8.37
CA CYS A 70 14.15 -4.67 8.48
C CYS A 70 15.15 -4.61 7.32
N SER A 71 15.16 -3.49 6.59
CA SER A 71 16.02 -3.30 5.42
C SER A 71 17.54 -3.29 5.73
N ARG A 72 17.91 -3.18 7.03
CA ARG A 72 19.31 -3.15 7.46
C ARG A 72 19.80 -4.46 8.07
N CYS A 73 19.00 -5.10 8.94
CA CYS A 73 19.43 -6.28 9.69
C CYS A 73 18.59 -7.53 9.42
N LEU A 74 17.61 -7.45 8.52
CA LEU A 74 16.71 -8.53 8.08
C LEU A 74 15.85 -9.15 9.19
N ARG A 75 15.83 -8.56 10.39
CA ARG A 75 14.91 -8.99 11.46
C ARG A 75 13.47 -8.76 11.02
N PRO A 76 12.55 -9.67 11.35
CA PRO A 76 11.13 -9.44 11.17
C PRO A 76 10.73 -8.12 11.84
N THR A 77 9.93 -7.33 11.14
CA THR A 77 9.41 -6.06 11.65
C THR A 77 7.99 -5.85 11.15
N ASP A 78 7.28 -4.99 11.83
CA ASP A 78 5.92 -4.61 11.53
C ASP A 78 5.87 -3.09 11.29
N ALA A 79 5.34 -2.70 10.13
CA ALA A 79 5.22 -1.29 9.75
C ALA A 79 3.75 -0.92 9.61
N PRO A 80 3.24 0.07 10.39
CA PRO A 80 1.90 0.59 10.18
C PRO A 80 1.85 1.33 8.84
N ILE A 81 0.81 1.06 8.06
CA ILE A 81 0.54 1.72 6.78
C ILE A 81 -0.85 2.31 6.77
N HIS A 82 -0.99 3.46 6.13
CA HIS A 82 -2.24 4.19 5.98
C HIS A 82 -2.35 4.68 4.54
N ALA A 83 -3.49 4.44 3.94
CA ALA A 83 -3.80 4.88 2.59
C ALA A 83 -5.11 5.67 2.57
N ALA A 84 -5.20 6.63 1.67
CA ALA A 84 -6.44 7.30 1.31
C ALA A 84 -6.63 7.13 -0.20
N PHE A 85 -7.85 6.82 -0.59
CA PHE A 85 -8.18 6.53 -1.99
C PHE A 85 -9.48 7.18 -2.39
N ALA A 86 -9.61 7.40 -3.71
CA ALA A 86 -10.82 7.94 -4.29
C ALA A 86 -10.92 7.49 -5.76
N GLU A 87 -12.04 6.83 -6.11
CA GLU A 87 -12.25 6.26 -7.43
C GLU A 87 -13.68 6.43 -7.93
N GLN A 88 -13.83 6.61 -9.24
CA GLN A 88 -15.14 6.70 -9.90
C GLN A 88 -15.50 5.37 -10.57
N TYR A 89 -16.58 4.77 -10.12
CA TYR A 89 -17.18 3.59 -10.73
C TYR A 89 -18.33 3.98 -11.65
N TYR A 90 -18.30 3.52 -12.90
CA TYR A 90 -19.28 3.86 -13.93
C TYR A 90 -20.40 2.82 -13.98
N ALA A 91 -21.64 3.25 -13.88
CA ALA A 91 -22.78 2.40 -14.08
C ALA A 91 -22.96 2.09 -15.58
N THR A 92 -22.98 0.82 -15.94
CA THR A 92 -23.20 0.35 -17.33
C THR A 92 -24.67 0.09 -17.64
N LEU A 93 -25.47 -0.13 -16.58
CA LEU A 93 -26.90 -0.43 -16.68
C LEU A 93 -27.69 0.49 -15.75
N ALA A 94 -28.88 0.88 -16.20
CA ALA A 94 -29.85 1.57 -15.37
C ALA A 94 -30.44 0.60 -14.33
N VAL A 95 -30.36 0.95 -13.05
CA VAL A 95 -30.75 0.06 -11.93
C VAL A 95 -32.24 -0.29 -11.94
N GLU A 96 -33.10 0.57 -12.50
CA GLU A 96 -34.56 0.35 -12.52
C GLU A 96 -35.02 -0.48 -13.71
N THR A 97 -34.42 -0.29 -14.88
CA THR A 97 -34.90 -0.85 -16.16
C THR A 97 -33.97 -1.93 -16.70
N GLY A 98 -32.71 -2.01 -16.23
CA GLY A 98 -31.68 -2.84 -16.82
C GLY A 98 -31.23 -2.37 -18.22
N ALA A 99 -31.66 -1.19 -18.66
CA ALA A 99 -31.26 -0.64 -19.95
C ALA A 99 -29.78 -0.24 -19.92
N GLY A 100 -29.08 -0.46 -21.04
CA GLY A 100 -27.70 -0.02 -21.21
C GLY A 100 -27.58 1.50 -21.12
N LEU A 101 -26.59 1.98 -20.39
CA LEU A 101 -26.22 3.38 -20.29
C LEU A 101 -25.11 3.72 -21.31
N THR A 102 -24.66 4.96 -21.31
CA THR A 102 -23.54 5.42 -22.14
C THR A 102 -22.29 4.59 -21.83
N GLU A 103 -21.58 4.19 -22.88
CA GLU A 103 -20.32 3.44 -22.73
C GLU A 103 -19.30 4.26 -21.94
N PRO A 104 -18.69 3.68 -20.89
CA PRO A 104 -17.70 4.35 -20.08
C PRO A 104 -16.38 4.58 -20.87
N PRO A 105 -15.49 5.47 -20.42
CA PRO A 105 -14.15 5.59 -20.98
C PRO A 105 -13.40 4.26 -20.99
N PRO A 106 -12.44 4.07 -21.93
CA PRO A 106 -11.53 2.92 -21.85
C PRO A 106 -10.81 2.92 -20.49
N ASP A 107 -10.59 1.73 -19.93
CA ASP A 107 -9.95 1.49 -18.63
C ASP A 107 -10.73 2.00 -17.40
N ALA A 108 -11.98 2.46 -17.58
CA ALA A 108 -12.81 2.88 -16.45
C ALA A 108 -13.27 1.71 -15.60
N LEU A 109 -13.27 1.90 -14.29
CA LEU A 109 -13.87 0.96 -13.35
C LEU A 109 -15.39 0.94 -13.55
N THR A 110 -15.97 -0.26 -13.74
CA THR A 110 -17.38 -0.40 -14.06
C THR A 110 -18.15 -1.17 -12.99
N ILE A 111 -19.42 -0.82 -12.83
CA ILE A 111 -20.35 -1.54 -11.98
C ILE A 111 -20.99 -2.63 -12.84
N GLY A 112 -20.80 -3.89 -12.43
CA GLY A 112 -21.37 -5.05 -13.12
C GLY A 112 -22.90 -5.11 -13.04
N SER A 113 -23.50 -6.08 -13.76
CA SER A 113 -24.96 -6.29 -13.81
C SER A 113 -25.57 -6.71 -12.47
N ASP A 114 -24.76 -7.14 -11.51
CA ASP A 114 -25.18 -7.47 -10.14
C ASP A 114 -25.19 -6.27 -9.20
N PHE A 115 -24.78 -5.09 -9.70
CA PHE A 115 -24.66 -3.83 -8.94
C PHE A 115 -23.77 -3.96 -7.69
N ARG A 116 -22.73 -4.80 -7.76
CA ARG A 116 -21.75 -4.97 -6.70
C ARG A 116 -20.41 -4.41 -7.13
N ILE A 117 -19.73 -3.77 -6.19
CA ILE A 117 -18.36 -3.29 -6.33
C ILE A 117 -17.49 -4.12 -5.37
N ASP A 118 -16.42 -4.72 -5.89
CA ASP A 118 -15.38 -5.35 -5.07
C ASP A 118 -14.24 -4.36 -4.87
N LEU A 119 -14.06 -3.92 -3.64
CA LEU A 119 -13.07 -2.92 -3.25
C LEU A 119 -11.77 -3.57 -2.72
N THR A 120 -11.69 -4.90 -2.70
CA THR A 120 -10.53 -5.61 -2.13
C THR A 120 -9.26 -5.26 -2.86
N GLU A 121 -9.30 -5.23 -4.20
CA GLU A 121 -8.14 -4.93 -5.03
C GLU A 121 -7.71 -3.46 -4.89
N LEU A 122 -8.67 -2.53 -4.94
CA LEU A 122 -8.40 -1.10 -4.74
C LEU A 122 -7.70 -0.85 -3.40
N VAL A 123 -8.25 -1.37 -2.30
CA VAL A 123 -7.67 -1.21 -0.96
C VAL A 123 -6.29 -1.85 -0.87
N ARG A 124 -6.11 -3.04 -1.48
CA ARG A 124 -4.83 -3.73 -1.52
C ARG A 124 -3.75 -2.92 -2.23
N GLU A 125 -4.05 -2.40 -3.41
CA GLU A 125 -3.12 -1.60 -4.22
C GLU A 125 -2.70 -0.33 -3.49
N GLU A 126 -3.64 0.39 -2.92
CA GLU A 126 -3.38 1.63 -2.19
C GLU A 126 -2.55 1.40 -0.92
N LEU A 127 -2.79 0.31 -0.18
CA LEU A 127 -1.98 -0.07 0.96
C LEU A 127 -0.55 -0.44 0.55
N ILE A 128 -0.36 -1.13 -0.59
CA ILE A 128 0.97 -1.45 -1.12
C ILE A 128 1.71 -0.17 -1.53
N LEU A 129 1.03 0.75 -2.20
CA LEU A 129 1.62 2.04 -2.60
C LEU A 129 2.01 2.90 -1.39
N ALA A 130 1.28 2.78 -0.29
CA ALA A 130 1.58 3.45 0.97
C ALA A 130 2.71 2.78 1.78
N ALA A 131 3.17 1.59 1.36
CA ALA A 131 4.22 0.87 2.08
C ALA A 131 5.54 1.66 2.08
N PRO A 132 6.26 1.73 3.21
CA PRO A 132 7.55 2.40 3.26
C PRO A 132 8.57 1.67 2.37
N ILE A 133 9.36 2.42 1.60
CA ILE A 133 10.44 1.87 0.74
C ILE A 133 11.46 1.10 1.56
N ALA A 134 11.69 1.51 2.82
CA ALA A 134 12.61 0.88 3.74
C ALA A 134 12.00 0.82 5.13
N SER A 135 11.68 -0.36 5.60
CA SER A 135 11.22 -0.60 6.97
C SER A 135 12.41 -0.87 7.89
N LEU A 136 12.41 -0.27 9.07
CA LEU A 136 13.44 -0.49 10.10
C LEU A 136 12.78 -1.04 11.37
N HIS A 137 13.39 -2.04 12.01
CA HIS A 137 12.90 -2.54 13.31
C HIS A 137 13.14 -1.53 14.45
N ALA A 138 14.16 -0.67 14.29
CA ALA A 138 14.49 0.43 15.20
C ALA A 138 15.15 1.57 14.40
N ALA A 139 14.93 2.82 14.79
CA ALA A 139 15.47 3.98 14.10
C ALA A 139 17.02 4.01 14.10
N ASP A 140 17.63 3.49 15.17
CA ASP A 140 19.08 3.40 15.39
C ASP A 140 19.68 2.05 14.95
N CYS A 141 18.93 1.25 14.16
CA CYS A 141 19.40 -0.04 13.65
C CYS A 141 20.74 0.09 12.92
N ARG A 142 21.76 -0.63 13.43
CA ARG A 142 23.11 -0.65 12.85
C ARG A 142 23.25 -1.55 11.64
N GLY A 143 22.30 -2.48 11.43
CA GLY A 143 22.30 -3.40 10.30
C GLY A 143 23.23 -4.60 10.48
N LEU A 144 23.46 -5.28 9.35
CA LEU A 144 24.44 -6.35 9.25
C LEU A 144 25.81 -5.79 8.88
N CYS A 145 26.86 -6.41 9.40
CA CYS A 145 28.21 -6.09 9.00
C CYS A 145 28.41 -6.42 7.51
N PRO A 146 28.89 -5.47 6.69
CA PRO A 146 29.08 -5.71 5.24
C PRO A 146 30.20 -6.73 4.92
N GLU A 147 31.09 -7.02 5.89
CA GLU A 147 32.21 -7.92 5.70
C GLU A 147 31.90 -9.36 6.16
N CYS A 148 31.32 -9.53 7.35
CA CYS A 148 31.09 -10.85 7.93
C CYS A 148 29.60 -11.24 8.03
N GLY A 149 28.67 -10.30 7.78
CA GLY A 149 27.23 -10.55 7.86
C GLY A 149 26.66 -10.66 9.29
N GLU A 150 27.49 -10.48 10.34
CA GLU A 150 26.97 -10.48 11.71
C GLU A 150 26.11 -9.25 12.01
N ASP A 151 25.13 -9.41 12.86
CA ASP A 151 24.25 -8.31 13.28
C ASP A 151 24.99 -7.36 14.23
N LEU A 152 25.21 -6.12 13.78
CA LEU A 152 25.89 -5.07 14.53
C LEU A 152 25.07 -4.54 15.70
N ASN A 153 23.78 -4.86 15.79
CA ASN A 153 22.96 -4.52 16.94
C ASN A 153 23.27 -5.44 18.13
N ASP A 154 23.63 -6.71 17.86
CA ASP A 154 23.96 -7.68 18.89
C ASP A 154 25.44 -7.69 19.23
N ARG A 155 26.31 -7.59 18.19
CA ARG A 155 27.76 -7.62 18.31
C ARG A 155 28.40 -6.45 17.56
N PRO A 156 28.48 -5.27 18.18
CA PRO A 156 29.17 -4.14 17.58
C PRO A 156 30.66 -4.46 17.38
N HIS A 157 31.14 -4.38 16.14
CA HIS A 157 32.54 -4.56 15.79
C HIS A 157 32.87 -3.77 14.52
N GLU A 158 34.15 -3.60 14.25
CA GLU A 158 34.65 -2.95 13.06
C GLU A 158 35.70 -3.88 12.42
N HIS A 159 35.79 -3.86 11.12
CA HIS A 159 36.83 -4.52 10.34
C HIS A 159 37.83 -3.49 9.82
N ALA A 160 39.08 -3.88 9.67
CA ALA A 160 40.05 -3.04 8.99
C ALA A 160 39.61 -2.84 7.52
N PRO A 161 39.71 -1.61 6.96
CA PRO A 161 39.31 -1.37 5.58
C PRO A 161 40.08 -2.28 4.62
N SER A 162 39.35 -3.16 3.93
CA SER A 162 39.92 -4.25 3.11
C SER A 162 40.18 -3.86 1.65
N ASP A 163 39.56 -2.78 1.17
CA ASP A 163 39.63 -2.41 -0.25
C ASP A 163 40.70 -1.34 -0.54
N GLY A 164 41.93 -1.83 -0.87
CA GLY A 164 43.02 -0.94 -1.24
C GLY A 164 42.80 -0.07 -2.51
N ARG A 165 41.75 -0.37 -3.32
CA ARG A 165 41.42 0.44 -4.50
C ARG A 165 40.93 1.85 -4.09
N TRP A 166 40.30 1.95 -2.96
CA TRP A 166 39.76 3.21 -2.43
C TRP A 166 40.66 3.90 -1.41
N ALA A 167 41.84 3.30 -1.12
CA ALA A 167 42.80 3.85 -0.15
C ALA A 167 43.22 5.31 -0.48
N LYS A 168 43.26 5.67 -1.77
CA LYS A 168 43.58 7.05 -2.21
C LYS A 168 42.50 8.07 -1.82
N LEU A 169 41.24 7.65 -1.61
CA LEU A 169 40.16 8.52 -1.18
C LEU A 169 40.24 8.85 0.32
N ALA A 170 40.97 8.05 1.11
CA ALA A 170 41.20 8.37 2.52
C ALA A 170 41.91 9.74 2.71
N ALA A 171 42.76 10.13 1.77
CA ALA A 171 43.43 11.43 1.77
C ALA A 171 42.46 12.62 1.62
N LEU A 172 41.22 12.39 1.13
CA LEU A 172 40.20 13.44 1.00
C LEU A 172 39.49 13.76 2.33
N LYS A 173 39.56 12.88 3.33
CA LYS A 173 38.99 13.14 4.66
C LYS A 173 39.71 14.30 5.35
N ASP A 174 41.02 14.41 5.16
CA ASP A 174 41.85 15.43 5.80
C ASP A 174 41.50 16.84 5.27
N PHE A 175 41.02 16.93 4.01
CA PHE A 175 40.59 18.21 3.42
C PHE A 175 39.24 18.71 3.96
N ALA A 176 38.38 17.84 4.50
CA ALA A 176 37.10 18.25 5.04
C ALA A 176 37.22 18.83 6.45
N GLU A 177 38.26 18.45 7.21
CA GLU A 177 38.50 18.95 8.58
C GLU A 177 39.24 20.30 8.59
N GLU A 178 39.90 20.70 7.49
CA GLU A 178 40.60 22.02 7.38
C GLU A 178 39.67 23.16 6.86
N ALA A 179 38.41 22.85 6.52
CA ALA A 179 37.48 23.81 5.90
C ALA A 179 36.43 24.39 6.88
N ASP A 180 36.52 24.12 8.20
CA ASP A 180 35.63 24.64 9.26
C ASP A 180 36.26 25.75 10.09
#